data_51f75e97a1f900ab15b9dc903e5c486c
#
_entry.id   51f75e97a1f900ab15b9dc903e5c486c
#
_cell.length_a   1.000
_cell.length_b   1.000
_cell.length_c   1.000
_cell.angle_alpha   90.00
_cell.angle_beta   90.00
_cell.angle_gamma   90.00
#
_symmetry.space_group_name_H-M   'P 1'
#
loop_
_entity.id
_entity.type
_entity.pdbx_description
1 polymer ?
#
loop_
_entity_poly.entity_id
_entity_poly.type
_entity_poly.pdbx_seq_one_letter_code
_entity_poly.pdbx_strand_id
1 'polypeptide(L)'
;LMAAHGVLVVNHPSSLAKALSKAYFQHFPEVVRPRTLISRDEAQIAAFIKELGNKAVLKPLQGSGGSGVFLVNAKESPNLSQIIEAISRDGYVVVQEYLPQAKSGDVRMFVMNGKPLEVDGAYAAFRRKSTSSDIRSNMSAGGKAVAVQVTDEMLALVEAVRPKLVADGMFLVGLDIVGDKLMEVNVFSPGGLGSCEKLYEVDFAPAIIEDL
;
A
#
# COMPACT_ATOMS: atom_id res chain seq x y z
N LEU A 1 -9.62 8.52 23.20
CA LEU A 1 -10.78 9.09 23.92
C LEU A 1 -12.07 8.35 23.62
N MET A 2 -12.57 8.31 22.40
CA MET A 2 -13.86 7.67 22.04
C MET A 2 -13.98 6.22 22.54
N ALA A 3 -12.99 5.39 22.25
CA ALA A 3 -12.97 3.99 22.71
C ALA A 3 -13.00 3.85 24.25
N ALA A 4 -12.39 4.78 24.98
CA ALA A 4 -12.42 4.79 26.46
C ALA A 4 -13.81 5.10 27.03
N HIS A 5 -14.73 5.60 26.24
CA HIS A 5 -16.12 5.86 26.58
C HIS A 5 -17.11 4.81 26.02
N GLY A 6 -16.59 3.63 25.62
CA GLY A 6 -17.41 2.53 25.12
C GLY A 6 -17.89 2.69 23.66
N VAL A 7 -17.37 3.67 22.95
CA VAL A 7 -17.66 3.83 21.52
C VAL A 7 -16.84 2.83 20.71
N LEU A 8 -17.49 2.06 19.86
CA LEU A 8 -16.80 1.21 18.88
C LEU A 8 -15.99 2.07 17.91
N VAL A 9 -14.68 1.83 17.87
CA VAL A 9 -13.75 2.54 17.00
C VAL A 9 -13.05 1.55 16.10
N VAL A 10 -13.25 1.64 14.81
CA VAL A 10 -12.58 0.84 13.78
C VAL A 10 -11.80 1.77 12.83
N ASN A 11 -10.55 1.44 12.51
CA ASN A 11 -9.73 0.36 13.05
C ASN A 11 -9.28 0.66 14.49
N HIS A 12 -8.70 -0.35 15.18
CA HIS A 12 -8.33 -0.19 16.59
C HIS A 12 -7.31 0.95 16.80
N PRO A 13 -7.57 1.94 17.69
CA PRO A 13 -6.77 3.17 17.76
C PRO A 13 -5.28 2.98 18.04
N SER A 14 -4.90 2.00 18.90
CA SER A 14 -3.49 1.72 19.20
C SER A 14 -2.75 1.14 17.99
N SER A 15 -3.44 0.43 17.12
CA SER A 15 -2.88 -0.16 15.92
C SER A 15 -2.80 0.84 14.77
N LEU A 16 -3.74 1.78 14.70
CA LEU A 16 -3.60 2.95 13.83
C LEU A 16 -2.32 3.72 14.15
N ALA A 17 -1.99 3.90 15.43
CA ALA A 17 -0.73 4.57 15.83
C ALA A 17 0.52 3.81 15.33
N LYS A 18 0.51 2.47 15.33
CA LYS A 18 1.61 1.65 14.77
C LYS A 18 1.74 1.84 13.26
N ALA A 19 0.61 2.00 12.56
CA ALA A 19 0.55 2.11 11.10
C ALA A 19 0.76 3.54 10.56
N LEU A 20 1.08 4.51 11.42
CA LEU A 20 1.42 5.89 11.01
C LEU A 20 2.67 5.96 10.12
N SER A 21 3.53 4.97 10.17
CA SER A 21 4.74 4.93 9.36
C SER A 21 4.79 3.68 8.48
N LYS A 22 5.48 3.77 7.35
CA LYS A 22 5.71 2.63 6.44
C LYS A 22 6.55 1.51 7.07
N ALA A 23 7.13 1.71 8.27
CA ALA A 23 7.77 0.65 9.04
C ALA A 23 6.78 -0.47 9.44
N TYR A 24 5.50 -0.14 9.64
CA TYR A 24 4.45 -1.13 9.91
C TYR A 24 4.40 -2.24 8.86
N PHE A 25 4.68 -1.88 7.62
CA PHE A 25 4.73 -2.81 6.50
C PHE A 25 5.75 -3.95 6.68
N GLN A 26 6.83 -3.72 7.44
CA GLN A 26 7.87 -4.73 7.70
C GLN A 26 7.40 -5.88 8.61
N HIS A 27 6.24 -5.76 9.24
CA HIS A 27 5.65 -6.82 10.07
C HIS A 27 4.89 -7.88 9.25
N PHE A 28 4.66 -7.65 7.97
CA PHE A 28 4.06 -8.65 7.08
C PHE A 28 5.13 -9.64 6.57
N PRO A 29 4.74 -10.87 6.16
CA PRO A 29 5.68 -11.86 5.66
C PRO A 29 6.50 -11.35 4.45
N GLU A 30 7.78 -11.72 4.39
CA GLU A 30 8.67 -11.28 3.31
C GLU A 30 8.21 -11.75 1.93
N VAL A 31 7.56 -12.91 1.86
CA VAL A 31 7.07 -13.49 0.60
C VAL A 31 6.04 -12.59 -0.10
N VAL A 32 5.27 -11.81 0.65
CA VAL A 32 4.21 -10.95 0.09
C VAL A 32 4.64 -9.49 -0.09
N ARG A 33 5.86 -9.13 0.22
CA ARG A 33 6.33 -7.74 0.10
C ARG A 33 7.59 -7.63 -0.75
N PRO A 34 7.79 -6.53 -1.46
CA PRO A 34 9.04 -6.29 -2.18
C PRO A 34 10.21 -6.18 -1.20
N ARG A 35 11.41 -6.52 -1.64
CA ARG A 35 12.64 -6.31 -0.86
C ARG A 35 12.72 -4.84 -0.45
N THR A 36 12.97 -4.60 0.83
CA THR A 36 12.91 -3.25 1.40
C THR A 36 14.03 -3.04 2.41
N LEU A 37 14.71 -1.89 2.31
CA LEU A 37 15.63 -1.36 3.31
C LEU A 37 15.07 -0.05 3.86
N ILE A 38 15.16 0.15 5.17
CA ILE A 38 14.88 1.43 5.84
C ILE A 38 16.17 1.92 6.48
N SER A 39 16.74 2.99 5.94
CA SER A 39 18.04 3.52 6.41
C SER A 39 18.11 5.05 6.24
N ARG A 40 19.08 5.66 6.93
CA ARG A 40 19.53 7.05 6.70
C ARG A 40 20.98 7.08 6.19
N ASP A 41 21.63 5.93 6.15
CA ASP A 41 23.01 5.80 5.70
C ASP A 41 23.03 5.74 4.17
N GLU A 42 23.64 6.74 3.54
CA GLU A 42 23.71 6.84 2.08
C GLU A 42 24.48 5.67 1.47
N ALA A 43 25.54 5.19 2.13
CA ALA A 43 26.32 4.08 1.61
C ALA A 43 25.54 2.77 1.63
N GLN A 44 24.75 2.52 2.71
CA GLN A 44 23.86 1.36 2.77
C GLN A 44 22.76 1.45 1.71
N ILE A 45 22.16 2.63 1.53
CA ILE A 45 21.13 2.86 0.52
C ILE A 45 21.69 2.58 -0.88
N ALA A 46 22.85 3.15 -1.21
CA ALA A 46 23.48 2.95 -2.52
C ALA A 46 23.86 1.47 -2.77
N ALA A 47 24.39 0.78 -1.76
CA ALA A 47 24.69 -0.63 -1.83
C ALA A 47 23.44 -1.47 -2.10
N PHE A 48 22.36 -1.21 -1.37
CA PHE A 48 21.10 -1.93 -1.55
C PHE A 48 20.46 -1.67 -2.92
N ILE A 49 20.48 -0.43 -3.42
CA ILE A 49 20.02 -0.13 -4.79
C ILE A 49 20.81 -0.94 -5.82
N LYS A 50 22.12 -1.09 -5.64
CA LYS A 50 22.97 -1.92 -6.51
C LYS A 50 22.57 -3.40 -6.45
N GLU A 51 22.28 -3.93 -5.26
CA GLU A 51 21.78 -5.30 -5.08
C GLU A 51 20.43 -5.54 -5.77
N LEU A 52 19.59 -4.50 -5.86
CA LEU A 52 18.30 -4.51 -6.58
C LEU A 52 18.46 -4.35 -8.11
N GLY A 53 19.67 -4.45 -8.66
CA GLY A 53 19.93 -4.30 -10.08
C GLY A 53 19.98 -2.84 -10.55
N ASN A 54 20.32 -1.92 -9.66
CA ASN A 54 20.43 -0.47 -9.85
C ASN A 54 19.09 0.28 -10.01
N LYS A 55 17.96 -0.38 -9.85
CA LYS A 55 16.63 0.25 -9.97
C LYS A 55 15.82 0.05 -8.71
N ALA A 56 15.37 1.15 -8.09
CA ALA A 56 14.62 1.12 -6.86
C ALA A 56 13.61 2.26 -6.77
N VAL A 57 12.67 2.14 -5.85
CA VAL A 57 11.74 3.21 -5.45
C VAL A 57 12.15 3.73 -4.09
N LEU A 58 12.43 5.02 -3.99
CA LEU A 58 12.73 5.71 -2.74
C LEU A 58 11.50 6.46 -2.26
N LYS A 59 11.21 6.34 -0.95
CA LYS A 59 10.04 6.96 -0.31
C LYS A 59 10.42 7.52 1.06
N PRO A 60 9.79 8.59 1.55
CA PRO A 60 9.89 8.95 2.96
C PRO A 60 9.22 7.89 3.83
N LEU A 61 9.72 7.69 5.04
CA LEU A 61 9.13 6.74 6.00
C LEU A 61 7.68 7.11 6.37
N GLN A 62 7.39 8.40 6.43
CA GLN A 62 6.06 8.95 6.67
C GLN A 62 5.55 9.67 5.41
N GLY A 63 4.24 9.88 5.32
CA GLY A 63 3.61 10.55 4.20
C GLY A 63 2.67 9.63 3.40
N SER A 64 1.80 10.23 2.62
CA SER A 64 0.73 9.58 1.86
C SER A 64 0.60 10.22 0.47
N GLY A 65 -0.28 9.67 -0.37
CA GLY A 65 -0.62 10.27 -1.66
C GLY A 65 0.50 10.29 -2.70
N GLY A 66 1.57 9.49 -2.51
CA GLY A 66 2.71 9.44 -3.44
C GLY A 66 3.67 10.63 -3.35
N SER A 67 3.52 11.49 -2.33
CA SER A 67 4.46 12.60 -2.10
C SER A 67 5.85 12.06 -1.73
N GLY A 68 6.90 12.61 -2.35
CA GLY A 68 8.27 12.21 -2.08
C GLY A 68 8.65 10.81 -2.58
N VAL A 69 7.88 10.24 -3.52
CA VAL A 69 8.18 8.94 -4.13
C VAL A 69 9.01 9.16 -5.40
N PHE A 70 10.19 8.55 -5.44
CA PHE A 70 11.12 8.66 -6.57
C PHE A 70 11.46 7.27 -7.11
N LEU A 71 11.33 7.09 -8.41
CA LEU A 71 11.95 5.98 -9.11
C LEU A 71 13.37 6.39 -9.48
N VAL A 72 14.35 5.62 -9.06
CA VAL A 72 15.76 5.86 -9.34
C VAL A 72 16.39 4.71 -10.12
N ASN A 73 17.30 5.05 -11.01
CA ASN A 73 18.23 4.10 -11.63
C ASN A 73 19.65 4.62 -11.33
N ALA A 74 20.40 3.89 -10.50
CA ALA A 74 21.71 4.35 -10.05
C ALA A 74 22.71 4.62 -11.18
N LYS A 75 22.51 4.02 -12.36
CA LYS A 75 23.34 4.25 -13.55
C LYS A 75 22.97 5.52 -14.33
N GLU A 76 21.72 5.98 -14.19
CA GLU A 76 21.13 7.05 -15.01
C GLU A 76 20.71 8.27 -14.19
N SER A 77 20.78 8.17 -12.84
CA SER A 77 20.36 9.24 -11.93
C SER A 77 21.58 9.96 -11.34
N PRO A 78 22.11 11.00 -12.00
CA PRO A 78 23.30 11.73 -11.51
C PRO A 78 23.03 12.47 -10.20
N ASN A 79 21.75 12.68 -9.85
CA ASN A 79 21.29 13.36 -8.64
C ASN A 79 20.84 12.41 -7.54
N LEU A 80 21.23 11.12 -7.56
CA LEU A 80 20.80 10.12 -6.58
C LEU A 80 21.12 10.54 -5.15
N SER A 81 22.34 11.02 -4.87
CA SER A 81 22.75 11.50 -3.55
C SER A 81 21.87 12.67 -3.08
N GLN A 82 21.51 13.60 -3.98
CA GLN A 82 20.64 14.72 -3.66
C GLN A 82 19.22 14.27 -3.34
N ILE A 83 18.70 13.25 -4.04
CA ILE A 83 17.39 12.66 -3.74
C ILE A 83 17.41 12.01 -2.36
N ILE A 84 18.44 11.22 -2.05
CA ILE A 84 18.61 10.59 -0.74
C ILE A 84 18.70 11.65 0.35
N GLU A 85 19.51 12.69 0.17
CA GLU A 85 19.64 13.79 1.11
C GLU A 85 18.28 14.49 1.34
N ALA A 86 17.55 14.80 0.27
CA ALA A 86 16.28 15.50 0.37
C ALA A 86 15.25 14.70 1.18
N ILE A 87 15.14 13.37 0.95
CA ILE A 87 14.23 12.51 1.72
C ILE A 87 14.70 12.34 3.16
N SER A 88 16.04 12.25 3.38
CA SER A 88 16.63 12.02 4.70
C SER A 88 16.49 13.21 5.66
N ARG A 89 16.19 14.42 5.15
CA ARG A 89 15.92 15.60 5.99
C ARG A 89 14.78 15.36 6.97
N ASP A 90 13.74 14.66 6.51
CA ASP A 90 12.54 14.39 7.29
C ASP A 90 12.59 13.04 8.03
N GLY A 91 13.70 12.30 7.94
CA GLY A 91 13.86 11.02 8.65
C GLY A 91 14.51 9.93 7.82
N TYR A 92 14.00 8.69 7.98
CA TYR A 92 14.52 7.53 7.27
C TYR A 92 13.97 7.46 5.83
N VAL A 93 14.81 6.93 4.94
CA VAL A 93 14.46 6.59 3.57
C VAL A 93 14.01 5.13 3.53
N VAL A 94 12.86 4.87 2.94
CA VAL A 94 12.41 3.53 2.54
C VAL A 94 12.90 3.29 1.12
N VAL A 95 13.82 2.37 0.93
CA VAL A 95 14.30 1.92 -0.37
C VAL A 95 13.63 0.60 -0.69
N GLN A 96 12.91 0.54 -1.78
CA GLN A 96 12.07 -0.60 -2.13
C GLN A 96 12.37 -1.09 -3.55
N GLU A 97 12.38 -2.40 -3.71
CA GLU A 97 12.48 -3.04 -5.01
C GLU A 97 11.44 -2.47 -5.98
N TYR A 98 11.88 -2.16 -7.19
CA TYR A 98 10.97 -1.76 -8.26
C TYR A 98 10.32 -2.99 -8.89
N LEU A 99 9.01 -3.04 -8.88
CA LEU A 99 8.24 -4.10 -9.52
C LEU A 99 7.84 -3.66 -10.94
N PRO A 100 8.31 -4.32 -12.01
CA PRO A 100 7.98 -3.94 -13.39
C PRO A 100 6.47 -3.94 -13.69
N GLN A 101 5.71 -4.79 -13.01
CA GLN A 101 4.25 -4.89 -13.13
C GLN A 101 3.54 -3.60 -12.71
N ALA A 102 4.17 -2.74 -11.90
CA ALA A 102 3.65 -1.43 -11.51
C ALA A 102 3.35 -0.50 -12.70
N LYS A 103 3.96 -0.75 -13.87
CA LYS A 103 3.64 -0.03 -15.11
C LYS A 103 2.18 -0.20 -15.55
N SER A 104 1.55 -1.32 -15.18
CA SER A 104 0.13 -1.58 -15.45
C SER A 104 -0.80 -0.95 -14.41
N GLY A 105 -0.24 -0.22 -13.45
CA GLY A 105 -0.93 0.27 -12.27
C GLY A 105 -0.89 -0.76 -11.12
N ASP A 106 -1.57 -0.43 -10.05
CA ASP A 106 -1.74 -1.28 -8.88
C ASP A 106 -3.22 -1.59 -8.65
N VAL A 107 -3.48 -2.61 -7.86
CA VAL A 107 -4.83 -2.99 -7.46
C VAL A 107 -5.07 -2.53 -6.03
N ARG A 108 -6.08 -1.67 -5.80
CA ARG A 108 -6.66 -1.43 -4.49
C ARG A 108 -7.69 -2.52 -4.22
N MET A 109 -7.48 -3.30 -3.17
CA MET A 109 -8.39 -4.33 -2.70
C MET A 109 -8.82 -4.04 -1.27
N PHE A 110 -10.11 -4.02 -1.01
CA PHE A 110 -10.63 -3.87 0.34
C PHE A 110 -10.68 -5.20 1.06
N VAL A 111 -10.23 -5.18 2.29
CA VAL A 111 -10.22 -6.33 3.20
C VAL A 111 -10.94 -5.93 4.48
N MET A 112 -11.90 -6.73 4.88
CA MET A 112 -12.69 -6.55 6.07
C MET A 112 -12.47 -7.73 7.01
N ASN A 113 -12.11 -7.44 8.26
CA ASN A 113 -11.82 -8.46 9.28
C ASN A 113 -10.84 -9.55 8.79
N GLY A 114 -9.82 -9.13 8.03
CA GLY A 114 -8.80 -10.01 7.47
C GLY A 114 -9.23 -10.83 6.25
N LYS A 115 -10.44 -10.65 5.72
CA LYS A 115 -10.96 -11.34 4.52
C LYS A 115 -11.19 -10.34 3.39
N PRO A 116 -11.05 -10.74 2.12
CA PRO A 116 -11.49 -9.90 1.02
C PRO A 116 -12.95 -9.48 1.20
N LEU A 117 -13.24 -8.20 1.01
CA LEU A 117 -14.63 -7.73 1.01
C LEU A 117 -15.29 -8.15 -0.29
N GLU A 118 -16.27 -9.03 -0.18
CA GLU A 118 -17.03 -9.62 -1.29
C GLU A 118 -18.53 -9.51 -1.02
N VAL A 119 -19.29 -9.09 -2.00
CA VAL A 119 -20.76 -9.03 -1.97
C VAL A 119 -21.26 -9.52 -3.33
N ASP A 120 -22.23 -10.43 -3.34
CA ASP A 120 -22.86 -11.00 -4.54
C ASP A 120 -21.87 -11.52 -5.60
N GLY A 121 -20.74 -12.08 -5.16
CA GLY A 121 -19.68 -12.59 -6.01
C GLY A 121 -18.75 -11.53 -6.61
N ALA A 122 -18.95 -10.27 -6.24
CA ALA A 122 -18.07 -9.17 -6.62
C ALA A 122 -17.13 -8.81 -5.47
N TYR A 123 -15.83 -8.76 -5.75
CA TYR A 123 -14.84 -8.28 -4.80
C TYR A 123 -14.76 -6.75 -4.85
N ALA A 124 -14.68 -6.11 -3.68
CA ALA A 124 -14.41 -4.68 -3.58
C ALA A 124 -12.92 -4.41 -3.95
N ALA A 125 -12.60 -4.49 -5.22
CA ALA A 125 -11.26 -4.29 -5.76
C ALA A 125 -11.31 -3.55 -7.09
N PHE A 126 -10.32 -2.69 -7.35
CA PHE A 126 -10.18 -2.01 -8.63
C PHE A 126 -8.72 -1.73 -8.95
N ARG A 127 -8.39 -1.70 -10.22
CA ARG A 127 -7.06 -1.30 -10.68
C ARG A 127 -7.00 0.22 -10.84
N ARG A 128 -5.95 0.81 -10.30
CA ARG A 128 -5.60 2.23 -10.53
C ARG A 128 -4.60 2.29 -11.66
N LYS A 129 -4.98 2.92 -12.77
CA LYS A 129 -4.08 3.16 -13.90
C LYS A 129 -3.63 4.62 -13.90
N SER A 130 -2.32 4.87 -13.96
CA SER A 130 -1.81 6.20 -14.23
C SER A 130 -2.24 6.65 -15.63
N THR A 131 -2.63 7.91 -15.76
CA THR A 131 -2.93 8.55 -17.05
C THR A 131 -1.74 9.32 -17.63
N SER A 132 -0.62 9.33 -16.91
CA SER A 132 0.61 10.03 -17.28
C SER A 132 1.80 9.06 -17.30
N SER A 133 2.97 9.53 -17.71
CA SER A 133 4.24 8.81 -17.59
C SER A 133 4.76 8.69 -16.15
N ASP A 134 4.03 9.23 -15.16
CA ASP A 134 4.36 9.13 -13.74
C ASP A 134 4.20 7.68 -13.26
N ILE A 135 5.11 7.22 -12.41
CA ILE A 135 5.04 5.91 -11.78
C ILE A 135 3.92 5.80 -10.74
N ARG A 136 3.36 6.94 -10.32
CA ARG A 136 2.27 7.00 -9.34
C ARG A 136 0.94 6.72 -10.01
N SER A 137 0.21 5.75 -9.49
CA SER A 137 -1.11 5.32 -9.97
C SER A 137 -2.27 5.81 -9.10
N ASN A 138 -1.97 6.49 -7.98
CA ASN A 138 -2.98 6.92 -7.02
C ASN A 138 -3.98 7.92 -7.64
N MET A 139 -5.25 7.87 -7.18
CA MET A 139 -6.35 8.66 -7.72
C MET A 139 -6.11 10.18 -7.62
N SER A 140 -5.44 10.65 -6.55
CA SER A 140 -5.08 12.07 -6.38
C SER A 140 -4.04 12.56 -7.39
N ALA A 141 -3.28 11.67 -8.03
CA ALA A 141 -2.37 11.99 -9.13
C ALA A 141 -3.03 11.83 -10.52
N GLY A 142 -4.36 11.75 -10.59
CA GLY A 142 -5.12 11.62 -11.84
C GLY A 142 -5.30 10.18 -12.34
N GLY A 143 -5.07 9.19 -11.49
CA GLY A 143 -5.32 7.78 -11.82
C GLY A 143 -6.80 7.50 -12.12
N LYS A 144 -7.05 6.55 -13.01
CA LYS A 144 -8.40 6.04 -13.32
C LYS A 144 -8.65 4.70 -12.66
N ALA A 145 -9.83 4.55 -12.02
CA ALA A 145 -10.31 3.26 -11.56
C ALA A 145 -10.85 2.46 -12.74
N VAL A 146 -10.42 1.21 -12.85
CA VAL A 146 -10.97 0.24 -13.81
C VAL A 146 -11.22 -1.09 -13.11
N ALA A 147 -12.22 -1.83 -13.56
CA ALA A 147 -12.53 -3.15 -13.02
C ALA A 147 -11.31 -4.08 -13.13
N VAL A 148 -11.19 -4.99 -12.18
CA VAL A 148 -10.11 -5.98 -12.14
C VAL A 148 -10.68 -7.34 -11.79
N GLN A 149 -10.15 -8.38 -12.42
CA GLN A 149 -10.38 -9.74 -11.97
C GLN A 149 -9.43 -10.04 -10.81
N VAL A 150 -9.98 -10.42 -9.67
CA VAL A 150 -9.19 -10.87 -8.52
C VAL A 150 -8.63 -12.25 -8.83
N THR A 151 -7.33 -12.43 -8.62
CA THR A 151 -6.62 -13.69 -8.90
C THR A 151 -6.36 -14.48 -7.63
N ASP A 152 -6.06 -15.77 -7.77
CA ASP A 152 -5.72 -16.64 -6.65
C ASP A 152 -4.47 -16.14 -5.90
N GLU A 153 -3.51 -15.53 -6.60
CA GLU A 153 -2.32 -14.94 -5.97
C GLU A 153 -2.68 -13.74 -5.08
N MET A 154 -3.66 -12.91 -5.48
CA MET A 154 -4.16 -11.82 -4.64
C MET A 154 -4.89 -12.35 -3.41
N LEU A 155 -5.69 -13.40 -3.56
CA LEU A 155 -6.36 -14.05 -2.43
C LEU A 155 -5.35 -14.69 -1.47
N ALA A 156 -4.34 -15.38 -1.99
CA ALA A 156 -3.25 -15.96 -1.19
C ALA A 156 -2.45 -14.86 -0.45
N LEU A 157 -2.23 -13.71 -1.08
CA LEU A 157 -1.61 -12.56 -0.42
C LEU A 157 -2.46 -12.06 0.77
N VAL A 158 -3.78 -11.93 0.58
CA VAL A 158 -4.68 -11.54 1.68
C VAL A 158 -4.61 -12.55 2.84
N GLU A 159 -4.63 -13.84 2.56
CA GLU A 159 -4.48 -14.87 3.59
C GLU A 159 -3.13 -14.79 4.31
N ALA A 160 -2.06 -14.46 3.62
CA ALA A 160 -0.73 -14.31 4.23
C ALA A 160 -0.65 -13.08 5.17
N VAL A 161 -1.36 -12.00 4.89
CA VAL A 161 -1.36 -10.80 5.74
C VAL A 161 -2.45 -10.81 6.81
N ARG A 162 -3.48 -11.63 6.65
CA ARG A 162 -4.63 -11.75 7.55
C ARG A 162 -4.28 -11.89 9.02
N PRO A 163 -3.37 -12.80 9.46
CA PRO A 163 -3.09 -12.98 10.87
C PRO A 163 -2.63 -11.69 11.56
N LYS A 164 -1.82 -10.89 10.86
CA LYS A 164 -1.33 -9.61 11.38
C LYS A 164 -2.43 -8.55 11.43
N LEU A 165 -3.26 -8.45 10.39
CA LEU A 165 -4.37 -7.49 10.35
C LEU A 165 -5.39 -7.78 11.47
N VAL A 166 -5.77 -9.04 11.65
CA VAL A 166 -6.72 -9.45 12.69
C VAL A 166 -6.13 -9.23 14.09
N ALA A 167 -4.88 -9.64 14.33
CA ALA A 167 -4.21 -9.43 15.63
C ALA A 167 -4.09 -7.95 16.02
N ASP A 168 -3.99 -7.06 15.04
CA ASP A 168 -3.95 -5.62 15.27
C ASP A 168 -5.35 -4.96 15.26
N GLY A 169 -6.44 -5.71 15.10
CA GLY A 169 -7.79 -5.15 15.03
C GLY A 169 -7.98 -4.17 13.86
N MET A 170 -7.34 -4.48 12.75
CA MET A 170 -7.51 -3.74 11.48
C MET A 170 -8.75 -4.28 10.75
N PHE A 171 -9.90 -3.76 11.12
CA PHE A 171 -11.20 -4.20 10.64
C PHE A 171 -11.39 -3.94 9.13
N LEU A 172 -11.23 -2.68 8.70
CA LEU A 172 -11.36 -2.29 7.29
C LEU A 172 -10.05 -1.69 6.77
N VAL A 173 -9.47 -2.32 5.78
CA VAL A 173 -8.20 -1.88 5.18
C VAL A 173 -8.28 -1.89 3.65
N GLY A 174 -7.49 -1.01 3.02
CA GLY A 174 -7.23 -1.06 1.59
C GLY A 174 -5.80 -1.55 1.34
N LEU A 175 -5.66 -2.69 0.69
CA LEU A 175 -4.38 -3.22 0.27
C LEU A 175 -4.05 -2.73 -1.14
N ASP A 176 -2.85 -2.21 -1.34
CA ASP A 176 -2.34 -1.86 -2.67
C ASP A 176 -1.41 -2.97 -3.15
N ILE A 177 -1.78 -3.64 -4.25
CA ILE A 177 -1.15 -4.87 -4.73
C ILE A 177 -0.59 -4.64 -6.14
N VAL A 178 0.66 -5.08 -6.35
CA VAL A 178 1.30 -5.13 -7.66
C VAL A 178 1.81 -6.56 -7.91
N GLY A 179 1.22 -7.25 -8.88
CA GLY A 179 1.49 -8.68 -9.07
C GLY A 179 1.11 -9.49 -7.83
N ASP A 180 2.07 -10.19 -7.26
CA ASP A 180 1.96 -10.99 -6.03
C ASP A 180 2.50 -10.26 -4.78
N LYS A 181 2.76 -8.94 -4.87
CA LYS A 181 3.36 -8.17 -3.78
C LYS A 181 2.44 -7.09 -3.26
N LEU A 182 2.38 -7.00 -1.93
CA LEU A 182 1.78 -5.91 -1.20
C LEU A 182 2.69 -4.69 -1.25
N MET A 183 2.17 -3.54 -1.67
CA MET A 183 2.91 -2.29 -1.78
C MET A 183 2.62 -1.32 -0.65
N GLU A 184 1.38 -1.32 -0.17
CA GLU A 184 0.91 -0.43 0.89
C GLU A 184 -0.31 -1.01 1.59
N VAL A 185 -0.46 -0.69 2.88
CA VAL A 185 -1.65 -1.00 3.69
C VAL A 185 -2.27 0.32 4.13
N ASN A 186 -3.47 0.59 3.67
CA ASN A 186 -4.20 1.80 3.96
C ASN A 186 -5.24 1.52 5.04
N VAL A 187 -5.03 2.07 6.25
CA VAL A 187 -5.83 1.78 7.45
C VAL A 187 -6.60 2.98 7.98
N PHE A 188 -6.24 4.19 7.54
CA PHE A 188 -6.92 5.43 7.91
C PHE A 188 -7.96 5.76 6.83
N SER A 189 -9.21 5.30 7.03
CA SER A 189 -10.32 5.54 6.10
C SER A 189 -9.94 5.26 4.63
N PRO A 190 -9.65 3.99 4.27
CA PRO A 190 -9.22 3.66 2.92
C PRO A 190 -10.23 4.12 1.87
N GLY A 191 -9.81 5.02 0.98
CA GLY A 191 -10.65 5.56 -0.07
C GLY A 191 -10.78 4.64 -1.27
N GLY A 192 -11.88 4.79 -2.02
CA GLY A 192 -12.12 4.09 -3.29
C GLY A 192 -13.26 3.08 -3.28
N LEU A 193 -13.95 2.86 -2.16
CA LEU A 193 -15.10 1.94 -2.10
C LEU A 193 -16.19 2.35 -3.10
N GLY A 194 -16.56 3.63 -3.17
CA GLY A 194 -17.50 4.13 -4.17
C GLY A 194 -17.03 3.99 -5.63
N SER A 195 -15.73 3.73 -5.88
CA SER A 195 -15.27 3.33 -7.21
C SER A 195 -15.61 1.87 -7.51
N CYS A 196 -15.51 0.98 -6.51
CA CYS A 196 -15.96 -0.41 -6.64
C CYS A 196 -17.47 -0.47 -6.88
N GLU A 197 -18.26 0.27 -6.10
CA GLU A 197 -19.71 0.34 -6.24
C GLU A 197 -20.13 0.72 -7.66
N LYS A 198 -19.50 1.76 -8.22
CA LYS A 198 -19.76 2.19 -9.61
C LYS A 198 -19.32 1.19 -10.67
N LEU A 199 -18.23 0.45 -10.42
CA LEU A 199 -17.68 -0.49 -11.41
C LEU A 199 -18.45 -1.81 -11.45
N TYR A 200 -18.99 -2.24 -10.31
CA TYR A 200 -19.63 -3.55 -10.18
C TYR A 200 -21.15 -3.44 -9.98
N GLU A 201 -21.68 -2.24 -9.80
CA GLU A 201 -23.10 -1.97 -9.51
C GLU A 201 -23.57 -2.70 -8.22
N VAL A 202 -22.68 -2.81 -7.23
CA VAL A 202 -22.88 -3.47 -5.94
C VAL A 202 -22.62 -2.49 -4.82
N ASP A 203 -23.53 -2.40 -3.84
CA ASP A 203 -23.34 -1.63 -2.60
C ASP A 203 -22.60 -2.49 -1.57
N PHE A 204 -21.38 -2.10 -1.23
CA PHE A 204 -20.55 -2.79 -0.25
C PHE A 204 -20.75 -2.26 1.19
N ALA A 205 -21.37 -1.10 1.35
CA ALA A 205 -21.51 -0.47 2.66
C ALA A 205 -22.36 -1.26 3.65
N PRO A 206 -23.51 -1.87 3.26
CA PRO A 206 -24.30 -2.71 4.16
C PRO A 206 -23.51 -3.84 4.78
N ALA A 207 -22.73 -4.60 3.98
CA ALA A 207 -21.93 -5.70 4.48
C ALA A 207 -20.89 -5.26 5.52
N ILE A 208 -20.32 -4.04 5.38
CA ILE A 208 -19.38 -3.48 6.35
C ILE A 208 -20.08 -3.15 7.67
N ILE A 209 -21.31 -2.61 7.60
CA ILE A 209 -22.08 -2.22 8.79
C ILE A 209 -22.60 -3.44 9.54
N GLU A 210 -23.02 -4.48 8.82
CA GLU A 210 -23.53 -5.73 9.40
C GLU A 210 -22.48 -6.53 10.16
N ASP A 211 -21.18 -6.42 9.78
CA ASP A 211 -20.06 -7.12 10.42
C ASP A 211 -19.45 -6.32 11.60
N LEU A 212 -19.94 -5.12 11.89
CA LEU A 212 -19.53 -4.29 13.03
C LEU A 212 -20.25 -4.69 14.33
#